data_0119dd419ac026560d29eb5e2cf45687
#
_entry.id   0119dd419ac026560d29eb5e2cf45687
#
_cell.length_a   1.000
_cell.length_b   1.000
_cell.length_c   1.000
_cell.angle_alpha   90.00
_cell.angle_beta   90.00
_cell.angle_gamma   90.00
#
_symmetry.space_group_name_H-M   'P 1'
#
loop_
_entity.id
_entity.type
_entity.pdbx_description
1 polymer ?
#
loop_
_entity_poly.entity_id
_entity_poly.type
_entity_poly.pdbx_seq_one_letter_code
_entity_poly.pdbx_strand_id
1 'polypeptide(L)'
;SAIIHGPTIIGDNVTINAGAVIDNCIIGSHVNISQDVQVMLSVVGDGAFLPFRTALFMTTIMEHSMVAQNTCLQMCVIGRNTFIGAGSTFTDYNLIPAPLRARDGNGKLSLSNRPVMGGCVGHNCRIGSGMIVYPSRTIESDVVLAASKERRVIDRDITFEESDHHHLKFAHLHQTPYHKHSKGDSESW
;
A
#
# COMPACT_ATOMS: atom_id res chain seq x y z
N SER A 1 -18.25 5.70 -19.62
CA SER A 1 -16.97 5.34 -20.22
C SER A 1 -15.83 5.64 -19.24
N ALA A 2 -14.75 4.88 -19.31
CA ALA A 2 -13.49 5.21 -18.65
C ALA A 2 -12.70 6.23 -19.50
N ILE A 3 -11.77 6.94 -18.88
CA ILE A 3 -10.87 7.89 -19.52
C ILE A 3 -9.45 7.40 -19.33
N ILE A 4 -8.70 7.27 -20.44
CA ILE A 4 -7.29 6.87 -20.41
C ILE A 4 -6.47 7.95 -21.09
N HIS A 5 -5.53 8.52 -20.35
CA HIS A 5 -4.63 9.57 -20.83
C HIS A 5 -3.16 9.10 -20.85
N GLY A 6 -2.38 9.87 -21.60
CA GLY A 6 -0.91 9.80 -21.61
C GLY A 6 -0.33 8.48 -22.09
N PRO A 7 0.98 8.30 -21.98
CA PRO A 7 1.62 7.03 -22.25
C PRO A 7 1.26 6.03 -21.14
N THR A 8 0.21 5.23 -21.38
CA THR A 8 -0.27 4.19 -20.47
C THR A 8 -0.10 2.82 -21.12
N ILE A 9 0.48 1.89 -20.38
CA ILE A 9 0.64 0.47 -20.78
C ILE A 9 -0.38 -0.33 -19.99
N ILE A 10 -1.14 -1.18 -20.66
CA ILE A 10 -2.16 -2.04 -20.05
C ILE A 10 -1.91 -3.48 -20.50
N GLY A 11 -1.79 -4.38 -19.54
CA GLY A 11 -1.60 -5.82 -19.78
C GLY A 11 -2.87 -6.53 -20.26
N ASP A 12 -2.83 -7.85 -20.22
CA ASP A 12 -3.91 -8.71 -20.71
C ASP A 12 -5.03 -8.87 -19.66
N ASN A 13 -6.26 -9.07 -20.14
CA ASN A 13 -7.44 -9.36 -19.30
C ASN A 13 -7.71 -8.32 -18.20
N VAL A 14 -7.47 -7.04 -18.50
CA VAL A 14 -7.74 -5.94 -17.58
C VAL A 14 -9.18 -5.46 -17.74
N THR A 15 -9.89 -5.34 -16.63
CA THR A 15 -11.23 -4.75 -16.59
C THR A 15 -11.16 -3.32 -16.07
N ILE A 16 -11.68 -2.36 -16.84
CA ILE A 16 -11.74 -0.94 -16.45
C ILE A 16 -13.20 -0.48 -16.56
N ASN A 17 -13.79 -0.14 -15.44
CA ASN A 17 -15.20 0.23 -15.37
C ASN A 17 -15.45 1.73 -15.60
N ALA A 18 -16.71 2.09 -15.73
CA ALA A 18 -17.15 3.45 -16.01
C ALA A 18 -16.68 4.46 -14.94
N GLY A 19 -16.33 5.66 -15.37
CA GLY A 19 -15.86 6.73 -14.50
C GLY A 19 -14.39 6.61 -14.05
N ALA A 20 -13.73 5.48 -14.33
CA ALA A 20 -12.31 5.34 -14.03
C ALA A 20 -11.46 6.30 -14.88
N VAL A 21 -10.47 6.91 -14.28
CA VAL A 21 -9.47 7.77 -14.93
C VAL A 21 -8.09 7.18 -14.72
N ILE A 22 -7.38 6.89 -15.81
CA ILE A 22 -6.02 6.35 -15.79
C ILE A 22 -5.12 7.30 -16.57
N ASP A 23 -4.06 7.76 -15.96
CA ASP A 23 -3.19 8.76 -16.56
C ASP A 23 -1.71 8.45 -16.30
N ASN A 24 -0.94 8.23 -17.38
CA ASN A 24 0.49 7.93 -17.35
C ASN A 24 0.84 6.74 -16.42
N CYS A 25 0.25 5.57 -16.68
CA CYS A 25 0.34 4.40 -15.79
C CYS A 25 0.90 3.16 -16.50
N ILE A 26 1.38 2.23 -15.69
CA ILE A 26 1.62 0.85 -16.09
C ILE A 26 0.65 -0.03 -15.30
N ILE A 27 -0.24 -0.71 -16.02
CA ILE A 27 -1.22 -1.63 -15.45
C ILE A 27 -0.86 -3.04 -15.90
N GLY A 28 -0.64 -3.93 -14.97
CA GLY A 28 -0.34 -5.34 -15.24
C GLY A 28 -1.54 -6.11 -15.78
N SER A 29 -1.39 -7.41 -15.89
CA SER A 29 -2.43 -8.32 -16.40
C SER A 29 -3.42 -8.73 -15.31
N HIS A 30 -4.65 -9.09 -15.71
CA HIS A 30 -5.71 -9.55 -14.79
C HIS A 30 -6.10 -8.55 -13.70
N VAL A 31 -5.86 -7.26 -13.92
CA VAL A 31 -6.20 -6.18 -12.98
C VAL A 31 -7.69 -5.81 -13.13
N ASN A 32 -8.35 -5.60 -12.00
CA ASN A 32 -9.73 -5.10 -11.98
C ASN A 32 -9.75 -3.68 -11.40
N ILE A 33 -10.15 -2.72 -12.23
CA ILE A 33 -10.31 -1.30 -11.88
C ILE A 33 -11.80 -0.97 -11.93
N SER A 34 -12.40 -0.78 -10.75
CA SER A 34 -13.83 -0.55 -10.61
C SER A 34 -14.22 0.90 -10.95
N GLN A 35 -15.49 1.25 -10.68
CA GLN A 35 -16.06 2.54 -11.04
C GLN A 35 -15.38 3.69 -10.28
N ASP A 36 -15.19 4.82 -10.97
CA ASP A 36 -14.68 6.08 -10.41
C ASP A 36 -13.30 5.98 -9.76
N VAL A 37 -12.53 4.95 -10.07
CA VAL A 37 -11.14 4.79 -9.62
C VAL A 37 -10.26 5.79 -10.36
N GLN A 38 -9.32 6.42 -9.65
CA GLN A 38 -8.32 7.31 -10.24
C GLN A 38 -6.93 6.75 -10.04
N VAL A 39 -6.20 6.54 -11.13
CA VAL A 39 -4.82 6.05 -11.12
C VAL A 39 -3.97 6.99 -11.96
N MET A 40 -3.03 7.66 -11.31
CA MET A 40 -2.19 8.68 -11.96
C MET A 40 -0.72 8.43 -11.63
N LEU A 41 0.14 8.45 -12.65
CA LEU A 41 1.59 8.30 -12.54
C LEU A 41 2.00 7.06 -11.72
N SER A 42 1.25 5.96 -11.86
CA SER A 42 1.31 4.82 -10.96
C SER A 42 1.56 3.50 -11.68
N VAL A 43 2.04 2.52 -10.93
CA VAL A 43 2.22 1.15 -11.39
C VAL A 43 1.28 0.24 -10.59
N VAL A 44 0.51 -0.59 -11.29
CA VAL A 44 -0.40 -1.58 -10.68
C VAL A 44 -0.02 -2.96 -11.20
N GLY A 45 0.44 -3.82 -10.31
CA GLY A 45 0.90 -5.18 -10.61
C GLY A 45 -0.23 -6.14 -10.95
N ASP A 46 0.14 -7.30 -11.48
CA ASP A 46 -0.78 -8.33 -11.96
C ASP A 46 -1.76 -8.79 -10.87
N GLY A 47 -3.00 -9.04 -11.29
CA GLY A 47 -4.03 -9.57 -10.39
C GLY A 47 -4.47 -8.61 -9.27
N ALA A 48 -4.07 -7.35 -9.31
CA ALA A 48 -4.51 -6.37 -8.34
C ALA A 48 -6.00 -6.00 -8.50
N PHE A 49 -6.63 -5.65 -7.40
CA PHE A 49 -8.03 -5.21 -7.39
C PHE A 49 -8.17 -3.82 -6.76
N LEU A 50 -8.71 -2.88 -7.53
CA LEU A 50 -9.00 -1.51 -7.12
C LEU A 50 -10.52 -1.29 -7.13
N PRO A 51 -11.22 -1.51 -6.01
CA PRO A 51 -12.63 -1.19 -5.85
C PRO A 51 -12.95 0.30 -6.08
N PHE A 52 -14.22 0.60 -6.18
CA PHE A 52 -14.72 1.92 -6.54
C PHE A 52 -14.14 3.05 -5.68
N ARG A 53 -13.86 4.20 -6.36
CA ARG A 53 -13.31 5.43 -5.74
C ARG A 53 -11.98 5.26 -5.03
N THR A 54 -11.19 4.27 -5.40
CA THR A 54 -9.78 4.20 -4.99
C THR A 54 -9.00 5.26 -5.76
N ALA A 55 -8.12 6.00 -5.09
CA ALA A 55 -7.27 7.01 -5.70
C ALA A 55 -5.80 6.70 -5.45
N LEU A 56 -5.03 6.57 -6.53
CA LEU A 56 -3.59 6.33 -6.51
C LEU A 56 -2.86 7.45 -7.23
N PHE A 57 -1.90 8.08 -6.57
CA PHE A 57 -1.03 9.09 -7.16
C PHE A 57 0.43 8.75 -6.89
N MET A 58 1.24 8.61 -7.95
CA MET A 58 2.67 8.23 -7.90
C MET A 58 2.92 7.01 -7.00
N THR A 59 2.05 6.00 -7.10
CA THR A 59 2.02 4.86 -6.19
C THR A 59 2.29 3.56 -6.96
N THR A 60 3.04 2.67 -6.33
CA THR A 60 3.25 1.31 -6.84
C THR A 60 2.45 0.32 -6.00
N ILE A 61 1.54 -0.41 -6.64
CA ILE A 61 0.84 -1.56 -6.07
C ILE A 61 1.43 -2.82 -6.68
N MET A 62 1.97 -3.71 -5.87
CA MET A 62 2.51 -4.97 -6.34
C MET A 62 1.41 -6.01 -6.53
N GLU A 63 1.77 -7.17 -7.08
CA GLU A 63 0.89 -8.20 -7.57
C GLU A 63 -0.07 -8.73 -6.48
N HIS A 64 -1.28 -9.12 -6.91
CA HIS A 64 -2.31 -9.75 -6.08
C HIS A 64 -2.74 -8.93 -4.85
N SER A 65 -2.54 -7.63 -4.90
CA SER A 65 -2.91 -6.73 -3.80
C SER A 65 -4.27 -6.07 -4.04
N MET A 66 -4.94 -5.71 -2.95
CA MET A 66 -6.22 -5.04 -2.99
C MET A 66 -6.15 -3.74 -2.19
N VAL A 67 -6.51 -2.63 -2.83
CA VAL A 67 -6.69 -1.34 -2.15
C VAL A 67 -8.17 -1.02 -2.14
N ALA A 68 -8.82 -1.23 -1.01
CA ALA A 68 -10.27 -1.18 -0.90
C ALA A 68 -10.84 0.24 -1.14
N GLN A 69 -12.14 0.31 -1.29
CA GLN A 69 -12.87 1.50 -1.73
C GLN A 69 -12.63 2.76 -0.88
N ASN A 70 -12.75 3.92 -1.51
CA ASN A 70 -12.56 5.23 -0.88
C ASN A 70 -11.19 5.39 -0.18
N THR A 71 -10.18 4.68 -0.65
CA THR A 71 -8.82 4.74 -0.13
C THR A 71 -7.97 5.65 -1.00
N CYS A 72 -7.15 6.49 -0.38
CA CYS A 72 -6.26 7.42 -1.06
C CYS A 72 -4.80 7.11 -0.70
N LEU A 73 -4.00 6.78 -1.70
CA LEU A 73 -2.57 6.49 -1.57
C LEU A 73 -1.77 7.49 -2.40
N GLN A 74 -0.86 8.20 -1.75
CA GLN A 74 0.02 9.16 -2.40
C GLN A 74 1.49 8.77 -2.19
N MET A 75 2.23 8.61 -3.29
CA MET A 75 3.67 8.31 -3.30
C MET A 75 4.04 7.06 -2.49
N CYS A 76 3.18 6.05 -2.52
CA CYS A 76 3.31 4.84 -1.71
C CYS A 76 3.88 3.65 -2.48
N VAL A 77 4.41 2.70 -1.73
CA VAL A 77 4.72 1.36 -2.24
C VAL A 77 3.97 0.34 -1.40
N ILE A 78 3.13 -0.45 -2.07
CA ILE A 78 2.34 -1.52 -1.43
C ILE A 78 2.83 -2.87 -1.94
N GLY A 79 3.27 -3.71 -1.02
CA GLY A 79 3.83 -5.02 -1.30
C GLY A 79 2.81 -6.03 -1.84
N ARG A 80 3.30 -7.18 -2.30
CA ARG A 80 2.49 -8.28 -2.89
C ARG A 80 1.50 -8.84 -1.89
N ASN A 81 0.37 -9.33 -2.40
CA ASN A 81 -0.66 -10.00 -1.59
C ASN A 81 -1.10 -9.16 -0.37
N THR A 82 -1.11 -7.85 -0.49
CA THR A 82 -1.43 -6.93 0.61
C THR A 82 -2.84 -6.38 0.46
N PHE A 83 -3.56 -6.32 1.55
CA PHE A 83 -4.89 -5.73 1.64
C PHE A 83 -4.83 -4.40 2.40
N ILE A 84 -5.31 -3.33 1.77
CA ILE A 84 -5.52 -2.04 2.43
C ILE A 84 -7.02 -1.81 2.58
N GLY A 85 -7.48 -1.69 3.81
CA GLY A 85 -8.89 -1.53 4.15
C GLY A 85 -9.49 -0.20 3.69
N ALA A 86 -10.79 -0.24 3.47
CA ALA A 86 -11.57 0.88 2.93
C ALA A 86 -11.43 2.16 3.75
N GLY A 87 -11.45 3.30 3.07
CA GLY A 87 -11.41 4.62 3.70
C GLY A 87 -10.07 4.95 4.37
N SER A 88 -9.01 4.20 4.05
CA SER A 88 -7.67 4.50 4.55
C SER A 88 -7.03 5.63 3.75
N THR A 89 -6.16 6.39 4.38
CA THR A 89 -5.44 7.51 3.75
C THR A 89 -3.97 7.42 4.11
N PHE A 90 -3.11 7.42 3.10
CA PHE A 90 -1.67 7.50 3.26
C PHE A 90 -1.22 8.88 2.81
N THR A 91 -0.77 9.68 3.76
CA THR A 91 -0.33 11.04 3.50
C THR A 91 1.14 11.06 3.09
N ASP A 92 1.52 12.05 2.30
CA ASP A 92 2.87 12.23 1.79
C ASP A 92 3.56 13.49 2.30
N TYR A 93 2.83 14.35 3.03
CA TYR A 93 3.28 15.66 3.46
C TYR A 93 2.95 15.91 4.95
N ASN A 94 3.87 16.53 5.68
CA ASN A 94 3.63 16.95 7.05
C ASN A 94 2.76 18.22 7.09
N LEU A 95 1.72 18.24 7.90
CA LEU A 95 0.85 19.41 8.09
C LEU A 95 1.66 20.66 8.51
N ILE A 96 2.60 20.47 9.44
CA ILE A 96 3.59 21.49 9.79
C ILE A 96 4.88 21.09 9.09
N PRO A 97 5.43 21.96 8.21
CA PRO A 97 6.63 21.63 7.44
C PRO A 97 7.79 21.24 8.36
N ALA A 98 8.16 19.99 8.31
CA ALA A 98 9.30 19.45 9.00
C ALA A 98 10.00 18.43 8.07
N PRO A 99 11.34 18.29 8.19
CA PRO A 99 12.07 17.32 7.37
C PRO A 99 11.54 15.91 7.58
N LEU A 100 11.22 15.23 6.47
CA LEU A 100 10.79 13.83 6.49
C LEU A 100 11.99 12.92 6.78
N ARG A 101 11.78 11.92 7.62
CA ARG A 101 12.76 10.89 7.93
C ARG A 101 12.21 9.54 7.52
N ALA A 102 13.01 8.74 6.86
CA ALA A 102 12.70 7.38 6.46
C ALA A 102 13.83 6.43 6.85
N ARG A 103 13.52 5.15 7.01
CA ARG A 103 14.54 4.12 7.17
C ARG A 103 15.17 3.81 5.81
N ASP A 104 16.48 3.72 5.78
CA ASP A 104 17.22 3.21 4.62
C ASP A 104 17.23 1.67 4.59
N GLY A 105 17.84 1.09 3.56
CA GLY A 105 17.94 -0.36 3.40
C GLY A 105 18.66 -1.09 4.54
N ASN A 106 19.40 -0.37 5.40
CA ASN A 106 20.06 -0.91 6.58
C ASN A 106 19.23 -0.67 7.87
N GLY A 107 18.01 -0.16 7.74
CA GLY A 107 17.14 0.16 8.87
C GLY A 107 17.51 1.44 9.62
N LYS A 108 18.50 2.22 9.15
CA LYS A 108 18.90 3.46 9.78
C LYS A 108 17.94 4.60 9.40
N LEU A 109 17.44 5.32 10.40
CA LEU A 109 16.59 6.48 10.20
C LEU A 109 17.43 7.68 9.72
N SER A 110 17.17 8.15 8.51
CA SER A 110 17.88 9.26 7.87
C SER A 110 16.91 10.31 7.29
N LEU A 111 17.42 11.51 7.04
CA LEU A 111 16.64 12.55 6.36
C LEU A 111 16.43 12.15 4.89
N SER A 112 15.20 12.24 4.43
CA SER A 112 14.86 11.92 3.03
C SER A 112 15.31 13.00 2.03
N ASN A 113 15.59 14.22 2.50
CA ASN A 113 15.85 15.40 1.68
C ASN A 113 14.74 15.69 0.64
N ARG A 114 13.54 15.19 0.89
CA ARG A 114 12.35 15.38 0.04
C ARG A 114 11.25 16.03 0.86
N PRO A 115 10.50 16.98 0.28
CA PRO A 115 9.37 17.62 0.96
C PRO A 115 8.15 16.70 1.05
N VAL A 116 8.05 15.68 0.18
CA VAL A 116 6.94 14.72 0.10
C VAL A 116 7.49 13.31 0.01
N MET A 117 6.85 12.38 0.71
CA MET A 117 7.16 10.95 0.69
C MET A 117 6.01 10.17 1.33
N GLY A 118 5.38 9.29 0.59
CA GLY A 118 4.34 8.42 1.10
C GLY A 118 4.86 7.28 1.98
N GLY A 119 3.97 6.38 2.32
CA GLY A 119 4.28 5.20 3.13
C GLY A 119 4.70 3.99 2.31
N CYS A 120 5.36 3.06 2.98
CA CYS A 120 5.72 1.76 2.42
C CYS A 120 5.07 0.66 3.26
N VAL A 121 4.32 -0.24 2.61
CA VAL A 121 3.73 -1.42 3.25
C VAL A 121 4.37 -2.66 2.63
N GLY A 122 4.88 -3.53 3.49
CA GLY A 122 5.50 -4.78 3.08
C GLY A 122 4.52 -5.77 2.44
N HIS A 123 5.03 -6.94 2.12
CA HIS A 123 4.26 -8.00 1.49
C HIS A 123 3.29 -8.66 2.49
N ASN A 124 2.20 -9.22 1.96
CA ASN A 124 1.26 -10.06 2.72
C ASN A 124 0.64 -9.37 3.94
N CYS A 125 0.52 -8.05 3.92
CA CYS A 125 -0.06 -7.29 5.01
C CYS A 125 -1.60 -7.25 4.93
N ARG A 126 -2.24 -7.06 6.09
CA ARG A 126 -3.69 -6.83 6.19
C ARG A 126 -3.93 -5.59 7.03
N ILE A 127 -4.22 -4.48 6.37
CA ILE A 127 -4.43 -3.19 7.02
C ILE A 127 -5.92 -2.93 7.15
N GLY A 128 -6.38 -2.69 8.37
CA GLY A 128 -7.78 -2.43 8.69
C GLY A 128 -8.32 -1.15 8.03
N SER A 129 -9.65 -1.03 8.00
CA SER A 129 -10.32 0.12 7.38
C SER A 129 -10.17 1.41 8.19
N GLY A 130 -10.12 2.55 7.51
CA GLY A 130 -10.07 3.87 8.13
C GLY A 130 -8.73 4.19 8.81
N MET A 131 -7.65 3.56 8.39
CA MET A 131 -6.32 3.86 8.90
C MET A 131 -5.75 5.12 8.23
N ILE A 132 -5.03 5.92 9.01
CA ILE A 132 -4.28 7.08 8.53
C ILE A 132 -2.80 6.79 8.73
N VAL A 133 -2.06 6.71 7.65
CA VAL A 133 -0.62 6.46 7.69
C VAL A 133 0.12 7.76 7.38
N TYR A 134 0.98 8.18 8.29
CA TYR A 134 1.75 9.42 8.17
C TYR A 134 2.88 9.27 7.14
N PRO A 135 3.41 10.40 6.65
CA PRO A 135 4.44 10.41 5.62
C PRO A 135 5.66 9.58 6.01
N SER A 136 6.22 8.88 5.03
CA SER A 136 7.45 8.09 5.17
C SER A 136 7.42 6.96 6.22
N ARG A 137 6.24 6.49 6.62
CA ARG A 137 6.13 5.35 7.54
C ARG A 137 6.26 4.03 6.80
N THR A 138 6.92 3.09 7.45
CA THR A 138 7.10 1.73 6.93
C THR A 138 6.34 0.74 7.81
N ILE A 139 5.60 -0.17 7.18
CA ILE A 139 4.95 -1.32 7.81
C ILE A 139 5.64 -2.56 7.25
N GLU A 140 6.22 -3.37 8.11
CA GLU A 140 6.93 -4.58 7.70
C GLU A 140 6.00 -5.62 7.06
N SER A 141 6.59 -6.60 6.38
CA SER A 141 5.84 -7.71 5.77
C SER A 141 5.12 -8.56 6.82
N ASP A 142 4.05 -9.23 6.40
CA ASP A 142 3.22 -10.13 7.21
C ASP A 142 2.46 -9.46 8.37
N VAL A 143 2.44 -8.14 8.42
CA VAL A 143 1.77 -7.38 9.48
C VAL A 143 0.26 -7.33 9.27
N VAL A 144 -0.47 -7.62 10.33
CA VAL A 144 -1.92 -7.40 10.42
C VAL A 144 -2.17 -6.23 11.38
N LEU A 145 -2.88 -5.21 10.93
CA LEU A 145 -3.28 -4.07 11.75
C LEU A 145 -4.81 -3.95 11.77
N ALA A 146 -5.42 -4.27 12.89
CA ALA A 146 -6.83 -4.03 13.11
C ALA A 146 -7.07 -2.57 13.53
N ALA A 147 -8.02 -1.90 12.89
CA ALA A 147 -8.41 -0.56 13.30
C ALA A 147 -9.16 -0.61 14.65
N SER A 148 -8.71 0.17 15.61
CA SER A 148 -9.35 0.32 16.92
C SER A 148 -9.47 1.80 17.28
N LYS A 149 -10.06 2.10 18.44
CA LYS A 149 -10.09 3.48 18.94
C LYS A 149 -8.70 4.02 19.27
N GLU A 150 -7.84 3.14 19.72
CA GLU A 150 -6.46 3.43 20.11
C GLU A 150 -5.49 3.43 18.93
N ARG A 151 -5.84 2.72 17.84
CA ARG A 151 -4.99 2.57 16.67
C ARG A 151 -5.77 2.85 15.40
N ARG A 152 -5.74 4.08 14.97
CA ARG A 152 -6.16 4.52 13.62
C ARG A 152 -5.10 5.32 12.90
N VAL A 153 -4.18 5.92 13.65
CA VAL A 153 -3.10 6.74 13.11
C VAL A 153 -1.79 5.98 13.28
N ILE A 154 -1.11 5.80 12.18
CA ILE A 154 0.22 5.19 12.12
C ILE A 154 1.22 6.33 11.91
N ASP A 155 1.78 6.81 12.98
CA ASP A 155 2.73 7.94 13.05
C ASP A 155 4.19 7.49 13.18
N ARG A 156 4.44 6.19 13.28
CA ARG A 156 5.76 5.56 13.34
C ARG A 156 5.81 4.29 12.51
N ASP A 157 7.01 3.79 12.31
CA ASP A 157 7.20 2.50 11.62
C ASP A 157 6.63 1.35 12.48
N ILE A 158 6.06 0.35 11.84
CA ILE A 158 5.47 -0.84 12.47
C ILE A 158 6.29 -2.06 12.10
N THR A 159 6.73 -2.80 13.11
CA THR A 159 7.45 -4.07 12.93
C THR A 159 6.50 -5.26 12.99
N PHE A 160 6.99 -6.44 12.58
CA PHE A 160 6.21 -7.67 12.63
C PHE A 160 5.79 -8.05 14.07
N GLU A 161 6.64 -7.80 15.05
CA GLU A 161 6.36 -8.07 16.47
C GLU A 161 5.15 -7.28 17.00
N GLU A 162 4.84 -6.15 16.35
CA GLU A 162 3.70 -5.30 16.72
C GLU A 162 2.41 -5.67 15.99
N SER A 163 2.43 -6.74 15.20
CA SER A 163 1.29 -7.19 14.43
C SER A 163 0.17 -7.73 15.34
N ASP A 164 -1.06 -7.36 15.03
CA ASP A 164 -2.24 -7.78 15.80
C ASP A 164 -2.56 -9.27 15.64
N HIS A 165 -1.98 -9.96 14.67
CA HIS A 165 -2.27 -11.37 14.47
C HIS A 165 -1.88 -12.22 15.69
N HIS A 166 -0.98 -11.78 16.54
CA HIS A 166 -0.64 -12.44 17.80
C HIS A 166 -1.81 -12.49 18.79
N HIS A 167 -2.81 -11.64 18.61
CA HIS A 167 -3.94 -11.48 19.54
C HIS A 167 -5.30 -11.76 18.89
N LEU A 168 -5.38 -11.90 17.58
CA LEU A 168 -6.64 -12.12 16.89
C LEU A 168 -7.01 -13.61 16.86
N LYS A 169 -8.27 -13.94 17.15
CA LYS A 169 -8.78 -15.31 17.23
C LYS A 169 -8.52 -16.16 15.97
N PHE A 170 -8.55 -15.56 14.80
CA PHE A 170 -8.37 -16.23 13.52
C PHE A 170 -7.05 -15.92 12.82
N ALA A 171 -6.09 -15.36 13.58
CA ALA A 171 -4.80 -14.97 13.03
C ALA A 171 -3.99 -16.13 12.45
N HIS A 172 -4.23 -17.35 12.92
CA HIS A 172 -3.61 -18.58 12.38
C HIS A 172 -3.97 -18.86 10.92
N LEU A 173 -5.02 -18.22 10.39
CA LEU A 173 -5.38 -18.29 8.96
C LEU A 173 -4.52 -17.34 8.09
N HIS A 174 -3.83 -16.38 8.70
CA HIS A 174 -2.91 -15.51 8.02
C HIS A 174 -1.51 -16.16 8.02
N GLN A 175 -1.11 -16.65 6.86
CA GLN A 175 0.24 -17.19 6.69
C GLN A 175 1.26 -16.05 6.66
N THR A 176 2.48 -16.31 7.13
CA THR A 176 3.57 -15.32 7.22
C THR A 176 4.76 -15.69 6.33
N PRO A 177 4.59 -15.74 4.97
CA PRO A 177 5.62 -16.27 4.08
C PRO A 177 6.81 -15.35 3.86
N TYR A 178 6.69 -14.05 4.18
CA TYR A 178 7.72 -13.05 3.89
C TYR A 178 8.49 -12.60 5.13
N HIS A 179 8.05 -12.98 6.31
CA HIS A 179 8.74 -12.63 7.55
C HIS A 179 10.02 -13.45 7.73
N LYS A 180 11.12 -12.79 8.04
CA LYS A 180 12.40 -13.46 8.38
C LYS A 180 12.37 -13.90 9.83
N HIS A 181 12.19 -15.20 10.08
CA HIS A 181 12.07 -15.74 11.43
C HIS A 181 13.38 -15.79 12.24
N SER A 182 14.54 -15.67 11.61
CA SER A 182 15.81 -15.62 12.31
C SER A 182 16.88 -14.84 11.53
N LYS A 183 17.83 -14.28 12.24
CA LYS A 183 19.00 -13.61 11.63
C LYS A 183 19.90 -14.53 10.81
N GLY A 184 19.58 -15.83 10.72
CA GLY A 184 20.37 -16.84 10.02
C GLY A 184 19.84 -17.24 8.64
N ASP A 185 18.59 -16.91 8.30
CA ASP A 185 17.94 -17.36 7.06
C ASP A 185 18.09 -16.33 5.91
N SER A 186 19.32 -15.90 5.66
CA SER A 186 19.60 -14.88 4.63
C SER A 186 19.71 -15.43 3.20
N GLU A 187 19.38 -16.69 2.92
CA GLU A 187 19.68 -17.33 1.63
C GLU A 187 18.53 -18.12 1.02
N SER A 188 17.36 -17.53 0.85
CA SER A 188 16.39 -18.11 -0.10
C SER A 188 15.37 -17.07 -0.55
N TRP A 189 15.76 -16.29 -1.56
CA TRP A 189 14.86 -15.53 -2.43
C TRP A 189 15.06 -15.98 -3.87
#